data_52c65e6abe511f6928e668da950a298b
#
_entry.id   52c65e6abe511f6928e668da950a298b
#
_cell.length_a   1.000
_cell.length_b   1.000
_cell.length_c   1.000
_cell.angle_alpha   90.00
_cell.angle_beta   90.00
_cell.angle_gamma   90.00
#
_symmetry.space_group_name_H-M   'P 1'
#
loop_
_entity.id
_entity.type
_entity.pdbx_description
1 polymer ?
#
loop_
_entity_poly.entity_id
_entity_poly.type
_entity_poly.pdbx_seq_one_letter_code
_entity_poly.pdbx_strand_id
1 'polypeptide(L)'
;VTRLLNDIRSDVETGTSLSAAFRKYPLYFDNLYCNLVEAGEAAGILDQLLDRLAVYMEKTEAIKSKIKSALMYPISVLVVAFVVTAVIMIFVVPAFKEVFSNFGADLPAPTLAVIAISEIFVDYWWLIFGGIGGGLYFFMQAWRRNEKMQHVMDRLMLQMPIFGVLVDKSCIARWTRTLATMFAAGVPLVEALDSVGGASGNYVYQAATVKIQQEVSTGTALTVAMTNANLFPSMVLQMCAIGEESGSIDHMLSKAADFYEGEVDDMVAGISSLMEPIIIVILGTVIGGIVVAMYLPIFKLGQVV
;
A
#
# COMPACT_ATOMS: atom_id res chain seq x y z
N VAL A 1 -19.94 -17.35 2.40
CA VAL A 1 -19.15 -18.27 1.59
C VAL A 1 -20.02 -19.43 1.11
N THR A 2 -20.70 -20.20 1.99
CA THR A 2 -21.51 -21.39 1.62
C THR A 2 -22.60 -21.06 0.60
N ARG A 3 -23.32 -19.94 0.76
CA ARG A 3 -24.37 -19.52 -0.18
C ARG A 3 -23.77 -19.20 -1.57
N LEU A 4 -22.67 -18.47 -1.60
CA LEU A 4 -21.94 -18.15 -2.83
C LEU A 4 -21.54 -19.43 -3.61
N LEU A 5 -20.94 -20.40 -2.90
CA LEU A 5 -20.51 -21.66 -3.53
C LEU A 5 -21.70 -22.48 -4.06
N ASN A 6 -22.83 -22.48 -3.32
CA ASN A 6 -24.04 -23.16 -3.78
C ASN A 6 -24.65 -22.47 -5.01
N ASP A 7 -24.63 -21.15 -5.07
CA ASP A 7 -25.13 -20.40 -6.23
C ASP A 7 -24.27 -20.69 -7.47
N ILE A 8 -22.93 -20.66 -7.33
CA ILE A 8 -21.98 -21.02 -8.41
C ILE A 8 -22.19 -22.46 -8.86
N ARG A 9 -22.32 -23.39 -7.92
CA ARG A 9 -22.59 -24.80 -8.22
C ARG A 9 -23.89 -24.95 -9.02
N SER A 10 -24.97 -24.30 -8.60
CA SER A 10 -26.26 -24.34 -9.30
C SER A 10 -26.15 -23.77 -10.72
N ASP A 11 -25.41 -22.69 -10.90
CA ASP A 11 -25.16 -22.10 -12.23
C ASP A 11 -24.44 -23.08 -13.16
N VAL A 12 -23.42 -23.76 -12.65
CA VAL A 12 -22.66 -24.75 -13.43
C VAL A 12 -23.49 -26.00 -13.74
N GLU A 13 -24.28 -26.49 -12.77
CA GLU A 13 -25.20 -27.61 -12.96
C GLU A 13 -26.31 -27.31 -14.01
N THR A 14 -26.65 -26.04 -14.20
CA THR A 14 -27.60 -25.58 -15.25
C THR A 14 -26.93 -25.33 -16.63
N GLY A 15 -25.62 -25.60 -16.75
CA GLY A 15 -24.89 -25.52 -18.02
C GLY A 15 -24.15 -24.19 -18.25
N THR A 16 -24.08 -23.30 -17.25
CA THR A 16 -23.25 -22.11 -17.32
C THR A 16 -21.76 -22.51 -17.15
N SER A 17 -20.84 -21.90 -17.93
CA SER A 17 -19.41 -22.14 -17.71
C SER A 17 -18.97 -21.68 -16.34
N LEU A 18 -17.94 -22.31 -15.76
CA LEU A 18 -17.44 -21.99 -14.43
C LEU A 18 -16.91 -20.54 -14.38
N SER A 19 -16.21 -20.10 -15.42
CA SER A 19 -15.74 -18.73 -15.60
C SER A 19 -16.88 -17.71 -15.60
N ALA A 20 -17.97 -18.00 -16.33
CA ALA A 20 -19.15 -17.12 -16.36
C ALA A 20 -19.89 -17.09 -15.01
N ALA A 21 -19.93 -18.21 -14.28
CA ALA A 21 -20.50 -18.27 -12.93
C ALA A 21 -19.68 -17.41 -11.94
N PHE A 22 -18.34 -17.44 -12.02
CA PHE A 22 -17.46 -16.59 -11.19
C PHE A 22 -17.60 -15.10 -11.52
N ARG A 23 -17.74 -14.71 -12.80
CA ARG A 23 -17.93 -13.31 -13.22
C ARG A 23 -19.17 -12.63 -12.62
N LYS A 24 -20.16 -13.39 -12.15
CA LYS A 24 -21.31 -12.84 -11.43
C LYS A 24 -20.94 -12.24 -10.05
N TYR A 25 -19.76 -12.58 -9.53
CA TYR A 25 -19.31 -12.19 -8.20
C TYR A 25 -17.96 -11.43 -8.22
N PRO A 26 -17.91 -10.24 -8.84
CA PRO A 26 -16.64 -9.49 -9.06
C PRO A 26 -15.98 -9.02 -7.75
N LEU A 27 -16.69 -9.02 -6.62
CA LEU A 27 -16.10 -8.72 -5.30
C LEU A 27 -15.21 -9.85 -4.76
N TYR A 28 -15.37 -11.06 -5.26
CA TYR A 28 -14.62 -12.25 -4.82
C TYR A 28 -13.66 -12.77 -5.88
N PHE A 29 -14.03 -12.63 -7.15
CA PHE A 29 -13.29 -13.15 -8.30
C PHE A 29 -13.03 -12.01 -9.27
N ASP A 30 -11.77 -11.61 -9.37
CA ASP A 30 -11.33 -10.56 -10.27
C ASP A 30 -11.28 -11.05 -11.74
N ASN A 31 -11.02 -10.12 -12.65
CA ASN A 31 -10.93 -10.45 -14.07
C ASN A 31 -9.83 -11.45 -14.39
N LEU A 32 -8.70 -11.36 -13.69
CA LEU A 32 -7.59 -12.31 -13.86
C LEU A 32 -8.04 -13.74 -13.53
N TYR A 33 -8.71 -13.90 -12.37
CA TYR A 33 -9.25 -15.18 -11.94
C TYR A 33 -10.19 -15.76 -13.00
N CYS A 34 -11.15 -14.97 -13.44
CA CYS A 34 -12.16 -15.39 -14.40
C CYS A 34 -11.54 -15.76 -15.77
N ASN A 35 -10.58 -14.96 -16.25
CA ASN A 35 -9.93 -15.20 -17.54
C ASN A 35 -9.03 -16.44 -17.52
N LEU A 36 -8.32 -16.71 -16.42
CA LEU A 36 -7.55 -17.95 -16.28
C LEU A 36 -8.45 -19.19 -16.23
N VAL A 37 -9.56 -19.12 -15.49
CA VAL A 37 -10.55 -20.21 -15.45
C VAL A 37 -11.14 -20.44 -16.83
N GLU A 38 -11.48 -19.38 -17.58
CA GLU A 38 -12.01 -19.48 -18.95
C GLU A 38 -11.02 -20.16 -19.90
N ALA A 39 -9.75 -19.75 -19.85
CA ALA A 39 -8.69 -20.38 -20.62
C ALA A 39 -8.54 -21.87 -20.27
N GLY A 40 -8.63 -22.22 -18.98
CA GLY A 40 -8.57 -23.60 -18.49
C GLY A 40 -9.73 -24.47 -18.94
N GLU A 41 -10.94 -23.90 -18.89
CA GLU A 41 -12.14 -24.58 -19.41
C GLU A 41 -12.03 -24.86 -20.92
N ALA A 42 -11.62 -23.83 -21.68
CA ALA A 42 -11.49 -23.94 -23.14
C ALA A 42 -10.41 -24.96 -23.58
N ALA A 43 -9.30 -25.04 -22.84
CA ALA A 43 -8.17 -25.92 -23.14
C ALA A 43 -8.30 -27.31 -22.46
N GLY A 44 -9.25 -27.51 -21.53
CA GLY A 44 -9.39 -28.76 -20.78
C GLY A 44 -8.28 -29.03 -19.76
N ILE A 45 -7.57 -27.98 -19.32
CA ILE A 45 -6.44 -28.05 -18.38
C ILE A 45 -6.72 -27.24 -17.10
N LEU A 46 -7.97 -27.23 -16.67
CA LEU A 46 -8.46 -26.41 -15.55
C LEU A 46 -7.69 -26.67 -14.24
N ASP A 47 -7.31 -27.92 -13.97
CA ASP A 47 -6.51 -28.33 -12.82
C ASP A 47 -5.15 -27.62 -12.77
N GLN A 48 -4.43 -27.62 -13.88
CA GLN A 48 -3.12 -26.97 -13.98
C GLN A 48 -3.23 -25.43 -13.84
N LEU A 49 -4.28 -24.83 -14.40
CA LEU A 49 -4.48 -23.40 -14.31
C LEU A 49 -4.94 -22.96 -12.92
N LEU A 50 -5.74 -23.76 -12.24
CA LEU A 50 -6.12 -23.52 -10.83
C LEU A 50 -4.89 -23.61 -9.91
N ASP A 51 -3.96 -24.55 -10.17
CA ASP A 51 -2.69 -24.64 -9.41
C ASP A 51 -1.82 -23.39 -9.62
N ARG A 52 -1.66 -22.95 -10.88
CA ARG A 52 -0.94 -21.69 -11.21
C ARG A 52 -1.60 -20.47 -10.56
N LEU A 53 -2.92 -20.42 -10.58
CA LEU A 53 -3.68 -19.35 -9.93
C LEU A 53 -3.50 -19.35 -8.41
N ALA A 54 -3.47 -20.53 -7.79
CA ALA A 54 -3.19 -20.65 -6.35
C ALA A 54 -1.80 -20.09 -6.01
N VAL A 55 -0.76 -20.49 -6.75
CA VAL A 55 0.61 -19.96 -6.59
C VAL A 55 0.67 -18.45 -6.79
N TYR A 56 -0.04 -17.93 -7.81
CA TYR A 56 -0.13 -16.48 -8.05
C TYR A 56 -0.76 -15.75 -6.87
N MET A 57 -1.90 -16.26 -6.36
CA MET A 57 -2.59 -15.66 -5.22
C MET A 57 -1.74 -15.70 -3.95
N GLU A 58 -1.06 -16.82 -3.68
CA GLU A 58 -0.14 -16.95 -2.55
C GLU A 58 0.99 -15.93 -2.61
N LYS A 59 1.64 -15.77 -3.75
CA LYS A 59 2.72 -14.79 -3.94
C LYS A 59 2.23 -13.35 -3.80
N THR A 60 1.10 -13.02 -4.42
CA THR A 60 0.51 -11.69 -4.34
C THR A 60 0.10 -11.33 -2.91
N GLU A 61 -0.52 -12.27 -2.19
CA GLU A 61 -0.93 -12.06 -0.80
C GLU A 61 0.27 -12.02 0.15
N ALA A 62 1.33 -12.80 -0.13
CA ALA A 62 2.59 -12.73 0.62
C ALA A 62 3.20 -11.33 0.57
N ILE A 63 3.27 -10.69 -0.61
CA ILE A 63 3.77 -9.31 -0.75
C ILE A 63 2.92 -8.34 0.08
N LYS A 64 1.59 -8.39 -0.04
CA LYS A 64 0.68 -7.52 0.72
C LYS A 64 0.82 -7.73 2.23
N SER A 65 0.89 -8.98 2.67
CA SER A 65 1.05 -9.36 4.07
C SER A 65 2.37 -8.85 4.64
N LYS A 66 3.47 -8.99 3.91
CA LYS A 66 4.80 -8.49 4.32
C LYS A 66 4.80 -6.97 4.49
N ILE A 67 4.29 -6.22 3.51
CA ILE A 67 4.17 -4.76 3.60
C ILE A 67 3.30 -4.36 4.80
N LYS A 68 2.14 -4.99 4.98
CA LYS A 68 1.25 -4.72 6.11
C LYS A 68 1.92 -5.00 7.45
N SER A 69 2.60 -6.14 7.59
CA SER A 69 3.28 -6.54 8.82
C SER A 69 4.43 -5.58 9.17
N ALA A 70 5.21 -5.16 8.18
CA ALA A 70 6.31 -4.23 8.36
C ALA A 70 5.84 -2.84 8.84
N LEU A 71 4.67 -2.39 8.38
CA LEU A 71 4.09 -1.11 8.80
C LEU A 71 3.35 -1.18 10.14
N MET A 72 2.98 -2.37 10.60
CA MET A 72 2.22 -2.54 11.85
C MET A 72 2.97 -2.01 13.06
N TYR A 73 4.26 -2.36 13.21
CA TYR A 73 5.09 -1.92 14.34
C TYR A 73 5.26 -0.40 14.38
N PRO A 74 5.71 0.30 13.32
CA PRO A 74 5.79 1.76 13.31
C PRO A 74 4.48 2.46 13.63
N ILE A 75 3.38 2.02 13.04
CA ILE A 75 2.06 2.61 13.28
C ILE A 75 1.65 2.42 14.74
N SER A 76 1.85 1.22 15.31
CA SER A 76 1.52 0.94 16.71
C SER A 76 2.30 1.83 17.67
N VAL A 77 3.61 2.00 17.44
CA VAL A 77 4.46 2.85 18.27
C VAL A 77 4.03 4.32 18.18
N LEU A 78 3.73 4.83 17.00
CA LEU A 78 3.24 6.20 16.80
C LEU A 78 1.88 6.44 17.49
N VAL A 79 0.97 5.46 17.44
CA VAL A 79 -0.32 5.52 18.13
C VAL A 79 -0.12 5.57 19.64
N VAL A 80 0.70 4.69 20.20
CA VAL A 80 1.02 4.70 21.64
C VAL A 80 1.67 6.03 22.04
N ALA A 81 2.62 6.52 21.24
CA ALA A 81 3.27 7.78 21.46
C ALA A 81 2.29 8.96 21.48
N PHE A 82 1.36 8.99 20.53
CA PHE A 82 0.31 10.01 20.50
C PHE A 82 -0.58 9.95 21.75
N VAL A 83 -1.00 8.75 22.16
CA VAL A 83 -1.80 8.55 23.37
C VAL A 83 -1.04 9.01 24.62
N VAL A 84 0.23 8.64 24.78
CA VAL A 84 1.06 9.06 25.92
C VAL A 84 1.22 10.59 25.93
N THR A 85 1.52 11.20 24.78
CA THR A 85 1.62 12.65 24.65
C THR A 85 0.31 13.34 25.01
N ALA A 86 -0.83 12.82 24.55
CA ALA A 86 -2.14 13.36 24.91
C ALA A 86 -2.43 13.26 26.41
N VAL A 87 -2.07 12.14 27.06
CA VAL A 87 -2.21 11.98 28.50
C VAL A 87 -1.34 13.00 29.27
N ILE A 88 -0.09 13.20 28.83
CA ILE A 88 0.79 14.22 29.41
C ILE A 88 0.18 15.63 29.27
N MET A 89 -0.31 15.96 28.07
CA MET A 89 -0.89 17.27 27.77
C MET A 89 -2.20 17.52 28.55
N ILE A 90 -3.04 16.52 28.77
CA ILE A 90 -4.33 16.66 29.41
C ILE A 90 -4.23 16.66 30.94
N PHE A 91 -3.32 15.88 31.53
CA PHE A 91 -3.26 15.66 32.98
C PHE A 91 -2.00 16.24 33.62
N VAL A 92 -0.83 16.07 33.02
CA VAL A 92 0.45 16.41 33.64
C VAL A 92 0.74 17.91 33.50
N VAL A 93 0.63 18.45 32.29
CA VAL A 93 0.94 19.87 32.03
C VAL A 93 0.02 20.82 32.80
N PRO A 94 -1.32 20.62 32.93
CA PRO A 94 -2.19 21.46 33.75
C PRO A 94 -1.82 21.41 35.22
N ALA A 95 -1.47 20.24 35.76
CA ALA A 95 -1.05 20.14 37.17
C ALA A 95 0.22 20.97 37.45
N PHE A 96 1.18 20.97 36.55
CA PHE A 96 2.37 21.82 36.62
C PHE A 96 2.02 23.31 36.47
N LYS A 97 1.08 23.67 35.58
CA LYS A 97 0.61 25.05 35.41
C LYS A 97 0.06 25.61 36.75
N GLU A 98 -0.76 24.82 37.47
CA GLU A 98 -1.28 25.22 38.78
C GLU A 98 -0.16 25.46 39.80
N VAL A 99 0.84 24.58 39.84
CA VAL A 99 2.00 24.75 40.72
C VAL A 99 2.75 26.02 40.37
N PHE A 100 3.05 26.29 39.12
CA PHE A 100 3.80 27.48 38.72
C PHE A 100 3.03 28.78 38.92
N SER A 101 1.71 28.77 38.76
CA SER A 101 0.86 29.97 39.01
C SER A 101 0.93 30.43 40.47
N ASN A 102 1.11 29.48 41.40
CA ASN A 102 1.22 29.77 42.83
C ASN A 102 2.57 30.39 43.23
N PHE A 103 3.61 30.22 42.41
CA PHE A 103 4.94 30.82 42.68
C PHE A 103 5.10 32.23 42.12
N GLY A 104 4.14 32.76 41.34
CA GLY A 104 4.13 34.16 40.88
C GLY A 104 5.28 34.57 39.97
N ALA A 105 6.04 33.62 39.38
CA ALA A 105 7.16 33.90 38.55
C ALA A 105 6.78 33.93 37.05
N ASP A 106 7.45 34.76 36.25
CA ASP A 106 7.26 34.80 34.82
C ASP A 106 7.77 33.49 34.17
N LEU A 107 6.85 32.80 33.47
CA LEU A 107 7.16 31.53 32.82
C LEU A 107 7.96 31.75 31.55
N PRO A 108 8.97 30.88 31.27
CA PRO A 108 9.72 30.91 30.04
C PRO A 108 8.83 30.67 28.79
N ALA A 109 9.20 31.28 27.67
CA ALA A 109 8.44 31.15 26.41
C ALA A 109 8.18 29.66 25.95
N PRO A 110 9.14 28.72 26.05
CA PRO A 110 8.88 27.32 25.74
C PRO A 110 7.80 26.69 26.65
N THR A 111 7.78 27.03 27.94
CA THR A 111 6.78 26.53 28.87
C THR A 111 5.39 27.08 28.56
N LEU A 112 5.30 28.37 28.21
CA LEU A 112 4.04 28.99 27.77
C LEU A 112 3.50 28.34 26.50
N ALA A 113 4.37 28.02 25.56
CA ALA A 113 3.97 27.31 24.31
C ALA A 113 3.39 25.92 24.62
N VAL A 114 4.04 25.14 25.49
CA VAL A 114 3.55 23.81 25.88
C VAL A 114 2.21 23.93 26.64
N ILE A 115 2.06 24.89 27.53
CA ILE A 115 0.79 25.14 28.25
C ILE A 115 -0.33 25.53 27.26
N ALA A 116 -0.06 26.40 26.29
CA ALA A 116 -1.06 26.81 25.31
C ALA A 116 -1.52 25.59 24.43
N ILE A 117 -0.60 24.72 24.05
CA ILE A 117 -0.94 23.49 23.35
C ILE A 117 -1.75 22.56 24.26
N SER A 118 -1.38 22.43 25.51
CA SER A 118 -2.11 21.64 26.53
C SER A 118 -3.56 22.12 26.72
N GLU A 119 -3.80 23.42 26.76
CA GLU A 119 -5.15 24.00 26.86
C GLU A 119 -6.01 23.58 25.66
N ILE A 120 -5.44 23.58 24.45
CA ILE A 120 -6.14 23.08 23.26
C ILE A 120 -6.51 21.60 23.45
N PHE A 121 -5.61 20.79 23.99
CA PHE A 121 -5.89 19.36 24.24
C PHE A 121 -6.96 19.17 25.34
N VAL A 122 -6.97 19.97 26.36
CA VAL A 122 -7.97 19.91 27.46
C VAL A 122 -9.34 20.36 26.99
N ASP A 123 -9.41 21.49 26.27
CA ASP A 123 -10.69 22.10 25.87
C ASP A 123 -11.33 21.39 24.69
N TYR A 124 -10.49 20.88 23.75
CA TYR A 124 -10.94 20.35 22.47
C TYR A 124 -10.59 18.86 22.25
N TRP A 125 -10.28 18.09 23.32
CA TRP A 125 -9.90 16.67 23.17
C TRP A 125 -10.91 15.86 22.37
N TRP A 126 -12.21 16.05 22.59
CA TRP A 126 -13.28 15.37 21.87
C TRP A 126 -13.33 15.74 20.38
N LEU A 127 -12.98 17.00 20.05
CA LEU A 127 -12.92 17.48 18.67
C LEU A 127 -11.65 16.97 17.98
N ILE A 128 -10.53 16.88 18.71
CA ILE A 128 -9.27 16.32 18.19
C ILE A 128 -9.45 14.84 17.87
N PHE A 129 -9.88 14.04 18.84
CA PHE A 129 -10.07 12.60 18.62
C PHE A 129 -11.23 12.31 17.66
N GLY A 130 -12.34 13.00 17.78
CA GLY A 130 -13.48 12.90 16.87
C GLY A 130 -13.14 13.38 15.46
N GLY A 131 -12.38 14.46 15.32
CA GLY A 131 -11.93 15.01 14.05
C GLY A 131 -10.95 14.09 13.34
N ILE A 132 -9.96 13.53 14.07
CA ILE A 132 -9.03 12.54 13.51
C ILE A 132 -9.79 11.27 13.07
N GLY A 133 -10.63 10.71 13.95
CA GLY A 133 -11.40 9.49 13.62
C GLY A 133 -12.40 9.71 12.49
N GLY A 134 -13.16 10.81 12.54
CA GLY A 134 -14.11 11.20 11.49
C GLY A 134 -13.39 11.53 10.17
N GLY A 135 -12.30 12.30 10.23
CA GLY A 135 -11.49 12.63 9.06
C GLY A 135 -10.93 11.40 8.37
N LEU A 136 -10.35 10.45 9.13
CA LEU A 136 -9.87 9.17 8.60
C LEU A 136 -11.00 8.34 7.99
N TYR A 137 -12.17 8.29 8.63
CA TYR A 137 -13.33 7.57 8.12
C TYR A 137 -13.83 8.18 6.80
N PHE A 138 -14.03 9.52 6.76
CA PHE A 138 -14.46 10.22 5.54
C PHE A 138 -13.42 10.14 4.43
N PHE A 139 -12.13 10.24 4.77
CA PHE A 139 -11.05 10.08 3.81
C PHE A 139 -11.04 8.67 3.18
N MET A 140 -11.12 7.62 4.01
CA MET A 140 -11.19 6.24 3.50
C MET A 140 -12.46 5.99 2.66
N GLN A 141 -13.58 6.55 3.07
CA GLN A 141 -14.84 6.47 2.34
C GLN A 141 -14.76 7.20 0.98
N ALA A 142 -14.21 8.41 0.97
CA ALA A 142 -14.00 9.20 -0.26
C ALA A 142 -13.02 8.50 -1.20
N TRP A 143 -11.92 7.98 -0.67
CA TRP A 143 -10.92 7.23 -1.45
C TRP A 143 -11.55 6.00 -2.13
N ARG A 144 -12.36 5.23 -1.40
CA ARG A 144 -13.01 4.03 -1.95
C ARG A 144 -14.09 4.34 -3.00
N ARG A 145 -14.72 5.53 -2.95
CA ARG A 145 -15.86 5.87 -3.82
C ARG A 145 -15.49 6.75 -5.00
N ASN A 146 -14.35 7.42 -4.98
CA ASN A 146 -13.99 8.42 -5.99
C ASN A 146 -12.76 7.97 -6.78
N GLU A 147 -12.96 7.51 -8.01
CA GLU A 147 -11.89 7.09 -8.93
C GLU A 147 -10.85 8.20 -9.15
N LYS A 148 -11.28 9.46 -9.30
CA LYS A 148 -10.35 10.58 -9.48
C LYS A 148 -9.42 10.75 -8.28
N MET A 149 -9.93 10.53 -7.07
CA MET A 149 -9.13 10.58 -5.86
C MET A 149 -8.15 9.41 -5.79
N GLN A 150 -8.56 8.21 -6.21
CA GLN A 150 -7.66 7.06 -6.33
C GLN A 150 -6.52 7.36 -7.31
N HIS A 151 -6.82 7.89 -8.50
CA HIS A 151 -5.81 8.24 -9.50
C HIS A 151 -4.79 9.26 -9.00
N VAL A 152 -5.24 10.28 -8.25
CA VAL A 152 -4.35 11.29 -7.66
C VAL A 152 -3.48 10.68 -6.57
N MET A 153 -4.07 9.86 -5.69
CA MET A 153 -3.35 9.20 -4.61
C MET A 153 -2.33 8.20 -5.13
N ASP A 154 -2.68 7.41 -6.14
CA ASP A 154 -1.78 6.44 -6.76
C ASP A 154 -0.55 7.13 -7.39
N ARG A 155 -0.77 8.27 -8.06
CA ARG A 155 0.33 9.08 -8.60
C ARG A 155 1.19 9.70 -7.49
N LEU A 156 0.56 10.19 -6.42
CA LEU A 156 1.27 10.79 -5.28
C LEU A 156 2.09 9.73 -4.55
N MET A 157 1.55 8.54 -4.36
CA MET A 157 2.27 7.42 -3.73
C MET A 157 3.56 7.07 -4.47
N LEU A 158 3.55 7.05 -5.80
CA LEU A 158 4.77 6.82 -6.60
C LEU A 158 5.82 7.92 -6.45
N GLN A 159 5.41 9.16 -6.12
CA GLN A 159 6.33 10.30 -5.95
C GLN A 159 6.89 10.44 -4.53
N MET A 160 6.37 9.67 -3.56
CA MET A 160 6.84 9.75 -2.17
C MET A 160 8.26 9.21 -2.04
N PRO A 161 9.15 9.90 -1.32
CA PRO A 161 10.49 9.36 -1.05
C PRO A 161 10.36 8.05 -0.24
N ILE A 162 11.21 7.06 -0.53
CA ILE A 162 11.25 5.73 0.09
C ILE A 162 10.03 4.86 -0.26
N PHE A 163 8.81 5.31 0.07
CA PHE A 163 7.58 4.54 -0.21
C PHE A 163 7.25 4.46 -1.70
N GLY A 164 7.57 5.50 -2.47
CA GLY A 164 7.31 5.49 -3.92
C GLY A 164 8.08 4.39 -4.64
N VAL A 165 9.35 4.20 -4.27
CA VAL A 165 10.17 3.11 -4.85
C VAL A 165 9.62 1.73 -4.48
N LEU A 166 9.12 1.55 -3.23
CA LEU A 166 8.48 0.31 -2.81
C LEU A 166 7.20 0.03 -3.61
N VAL A 167 6.35 1.04 -3.77
CA VAL A 167 5.10 0.92 -4.56
C VAL A 167 5.42 0.61 -6.01
N ASP A 168 6.38 1.30 -6.60
CA ASP A 168 6.83 1.09 -7.97
C ASP A 168 7.31 -0.34 -8.22
N LYS A 169 8.26 -0.83 -7.42
CA LYS A 169 8.75 -2.22 -7.50
C LYS A 169 7.65 -3.25 -7.26
N SER A 170 6.72 -2.97 -6.32
CA SER A 170 5.57 -3.84 -6.07
C SER A 170 4.60 -3.89 -7.27
N CYS A 171 4.41 -2.78 -7.97
CA CYS A 171 3.61 -2.73 -9.20
C CYS A 171 4.27 -3.53 -10.32
N ILE A 172 5.59 -3.37 -10.51
CA ILE A 172 6.37 -4.11 -11.50
C ILE A 172 6.33 -5.62 -11.21
N ALA A 173 6.55 -6.03 -9.96
CA ALA A 173 6.50 -7.43 -9.55
C ALA A 173 5.14 -8.05 -9.88
N ARG A 174 4.05 -7.39 -9.50
CA ARG A 174 2.68 -7.88 -9.80
C ARG A 174 2.39 -7.88 -11.28
N TRP A 175 2.76 -6.84 -12.00
CA TRP A 175 2.56 -6.73 -13.44
C TRP A 175 3.28 -7.87 -14.19
N THR A 176 4.57 -8.07 -13.92
CA THR A 176 5.38 -9.12 -14.58
C THR A 176 4.91 -10.51 -14.17
N ARG A 177 4.56 -10.74 -12.90
CA ARG A 177 4.01 -12.02 -12.41
C ARG A 177 2.69 -12.35 -13.07
N THR A 178 1.78 -11.38 -13.18
CA THR A 178 0.48 -11.57 -13.80
C THR A 178 0.63 -11.92 -15.26
N LEU A 179 1.44 -11.15 -16.01
CA LEU A 179 1.66 -11.39 -17.43
C LEU A 179 2.33 -12.75 -17.67
N ALA A 180 3.36 -13.11 -16.88
CA ALA A 180 4.01 -14.43 -16.96
C ALA A 180 3.00 -15.57 -16.73
N THR A 181 2.12 -15.42 -15.72
CA THR A 181 1.11 -16.45 -15.41
C THR A 181 0.09 -16.60 -16.54
N MET A 182 -0.38 -15.49 -17.10
CA MET A 182 -1.34 -15.50 -18.23
C MET A 182 -0.71 -16.12 -19.49
N PHE A 183 0.54 -15.76 -19.81
CA PHE A 183 1.27 -16.34 -20.93
C PHE A 183 1.49 -17.85 -20.76
N ALA A 184 1.93 -18.26 -19.59
CA ALA A 184 2.12 -19.67 -19.26
C ALA A 184 0.80 -20.47 -19.31
N ALA A 185 -0.35 -19.80 -19.14
CA ALA A 185 -1.68 -20.35 -19.31
C ALA A 185 -2.15 -20.41 -20.77
N GLY A 186 -1.36 -19.86 -21.71
CA GLY A 186 -1.72 -19.81 -23.13
C GLY A 186 -2.73 -18.73 -23.50
N VAL A 187 -2.97 -17.76 -22.62
CA VAL A 187 -3.87 -16.63 -22.88
C VAL A 187 -3.23 -15.70 -23.93
N PRO A 188 -3.95 -15.30 -24.98
CA PRO A 188 -3.45 -14.35 -25.98
C PRO A 188 -2.95 -13.05 -25.35
N LEU A 189 -1.84 -12.49 -25.84
CA LEU A 189 -1.17 -11.33 -25.28
C LEU A 189 -2.10 -10.12 -25.03
N VAL A 190 -2.95 -9.80 -26.01
CA VAL A 190 -3.85 -8.65 -25.93
C VAL A 190 -4.89 -8.82 -24.81
N GLU A 191 -5.40 -10.05 -24.64
CA GLU A 191 -6.35 -10.38 -23.56
C GLU A 191 -5.65 -10.42 -22.21
N ALA A 192 -4.42 -10.95 -22.15
CA ALA A 192 -3.62 -10.97 -20.95
C ALA A 192 -3.36 -9.53 -20.41
N LEU A 193 -3.04 -8.60 -21.31
CA LEU A 193 -2.77 -7.19 -20.95
C LEU A 193 -3.99 -6.49 -20.31
N ASP A 194 -5.21 -6.86 -20.66
CA ASP A 194 -6.41 -6.33 -20.03
C ASP A 194 -6.46 -6.67 -18.51
N SER A 195 -6.16 -7.91 -18.17
CA SER A 195 -6.12 -8.37 -16.77
C SER A 195 -4.91 -7.80 -16.01
N VAL A 196 -3.76 -7.72 -16.66
CA VAL A 196 -2.49 -7.27 -16.08
C VAL A 196 -2.56 -5.82 -15.61
N GLY A 197 -3.23 -4.94 -16.37
CA GLY A 197 -3.42 -3.55 -16.00
C GLY A 197 -4.10 -3.40 -14.63
N GLY A 198 -5.21 -4.10 -14.42
CA GLY A 198 -5.94 -4.10 -13.15
C GLY A 198 -5.16 -4.72 -11.99
N ALA A 199 -4.46 -5.82 -12.25
CA ALA A 199 -3.68 -6.55 -11.26
C ALA A 199 -2.45 -5.79 -10.74
N SER A 200 -1.92 -4.82 -11.50
CA SER A 200 -0.79 -3.98 -11.08
C SER A 200 -1.06 -3.21 -9.79
N GLY A 201 -2.33 -2.87 -9.53
CA GLY A 201 -2.79 -2.21 -8.30
C GLY A 201 -2.40 -0.75 -8.19
N ASN A 202 -2.09 -0.09 -9.31
CA ASN A 202 -1.83 1.34 -9.41
C ASN A 202 -2.34 1.87 -10.75
N TYR A 203 -3.08 2.97 -10.71
CA TYR A 203 -3.68 3.58 -11.90
C TYR A 203 -2.66 3.97 -12.99
N VAL A 204 -1.46 4.42 -12.60
CA VAL A 204 -0.44 4.82 -13.58
C VAL A 204 0.00 3.62 -14.42
N TYR A 205 0.21 2.47 -13.79
CA TYR A 205 0.53 1.21 -14.47
C TYR A 205 -0.65 0.69 -15.28
N GLN A 206 -1.87 0.80 -14.75
CA GLN A 206 -3.09 0.42 -15.46
C GLN A 206 -3.26 1.24 -16.74
N ALA A 207 -3.15 2.56 -16.67
CA ALA A 207 -3.29 3.46 -17.81
C ALA A 207 -2.18 3.23 -18.87
N ALA A 208 -0.96 2.93 -18.43
CA ALA A 208 0.13 2.57 -19.33
C ALA A 208 -0.12 1.22 -20.01
N THR A 209 -0.62 0.24 -19.27
CA THR A 209 -0.92 -1.10 -19.82
C THR A 209 -2.00 -1.03 -20.90
N VAL A 210 -3.01 -0.17 -20.74
CA VAL A 210 -4.02 0.07 -21.80
C VAL A 210 -3.37 0.61 -23.08
N LYS A 211 -2.40 1.51 -22.99
CA LYS A 211 -1.66 2.01 -24.17
C LYS A 211 -0.81 0.91 -24.81
N ILE A 212 -0.09 0.14 -23.98
CA ILE A 212 0.69 -1.02 -24.44
C ILE A 212 -0.22 -2.00 -25.20
N GLN A 213 -1.40 -2.31 -24.63
CA GLN A 213 -2.38 -3.19 -25.26
C GLN A 213 -2.82 -2.67 -26.64
N GLN A 214 -3.08 -1.36 -26.76
CA GLN A 214 -3.45 -0.73 -28.03
C GLN A 214 -2.32 -0.84 -29.07
N GLU A 215 -1.07 -0.57 -28.69
CA GLU A 215 0.08 -0.69 -29.59
C GLU A 215 0.30 -2.15 -30.03
N VAL A 216 0.23 -3.10 -29.09
CA VAL A 216 0.37 -4.53 -29.39
C VAL A 216 -0.76 -5.03 -30.28
N SER A 217 -1.99 -4.58 -30.08
CA SER A 217 -3.14 -4.95 -30.91
C SER A 217 -2.99 -4.50 -32.39
N THR A 218 -2.18 -3.47 -32.63
CA THR A 218 -1.83 -3.00 -33.99
C THR A 218 -0.57 -3.66 -34.57
N GLY A 219 0.02 -4.64 -33.86
CA GLY A 219 1.16 -5.42 -34.31
C GLY A 219 2.53 -4.91 -33.85
N THR A 220 2.56 -3.94 -32.91
CA THR A 220 3.81 -3.50 -32.29
C THR A 220 4.31 -4.58 -31.31
N ALA A 221 5.63 -4.87 -31.33
CA ALA A 221 6.24 -5.80 -30.38
C ALA A 221 6.03 -5.33 -28.94
N LEU A 222 5.81 -6.27 -28.02
CA LEU A 222 5.55 -5.96 -26.60
C LEU A 222 6.67 -5.12 -25.97
N THR A 223 7.93 -5.49 -26.22
CA THR A 223 9.11 -4.76 -25.74
C THR A 223 9.13 -3.31 -26.20
N VAL A 224 8.75 -3.04 -27.46
CA VAL A 224 8.70 -1.69 -28.02
C VAL A 224 7.57 -0.89 -27.34
N ALA A 225 6.39 -1.46 -27.21
CA ALA A 225 5.26 -0.82 -26.56
C ALA A 225 5.54 -0.53 -25.08
N MET A 226 6.22 -1.45 -24.37
CA MET A 226 6.67 -1.22 -22.98
C MET A 226 7.72 -0.11 -22.89
N THR A 227 8.63 -0.02 -23.84
CA THR A 227 9.64 1.04 -23.92
C THR A 227 8.99 2.41 -24.12
N ASN A 228 7.99 2.49 -25.01
CA ASN A 228 7.22 3.72 -25.25
C ASN A 228 6.45 4.19 -24.02
N ALA A 229 6.00 3.27 -23.18
CA ALA A 229 5.32 3.59 -21.91
C ALA A 229 6.23 4.24 -20.88
N ASN A 230 7.56 4.09 -20.99
CA ASN A 230 8.60 4.71 -20.14
C ASN A 230 8.38 4.53 -18.63
N LEU A 231 7.84 3.37 -18.22
CA LEU A 231 7.57 3.02 -16.82
C LEU A 231 8.38 1.83 -16.33
N PHE A 232 8.85 1.00 -17.27
CA PHE A 232 9.52 -0.24 -16.92
C PHE A 232 11.04 -0.08 -16.88
N PRO A 233 11.71 -0.62 -15.84
CA PRO A 233 13.17 -0.62 -15.76
C PRO A 233 13.80 -1.42 -16.91
N SER A 234 15.02 -1.05 -17.27
CA SER A 234 15.77 -1.67 -18.37
C SER A 234 15.88 -3.19 -18.28
N MET A 235 15.99 -3.71 -17.05
CA MET A 235 16.04 -5.16 -16.81
C MET A 235 14.75 -5.86 -17.28
N VAL A 236 13.58 -5.30 -16.98
CA VAL A 236 12.28 -5.89 -17.42
C VAL A 236 12.16 -5.84 -18.93
N LEU A 237 12.56 -4.72 -19.55
CA LEU A 237 12.56 -4.56 -21.00
C LEU A 237 13.49 -5.56 -21.68
N GLN A 238 14.69 -5.78 -21.15
CA GLN A 238 15.64 -6.77 -21.68
C GLN A 238 15.13 -8.20 -21.53
N MET A 239 14.55 -8.56 -20.36
CA MET A 239 13.95 -9.87 -20.16
C MET A 239 12.77 -10.11 -21.12
N CYS A 240 11.95 -9.07 -21.34
CA CYS A 240 10.86 -9.12 -22.30
C CYS A 240 11.38 -9.34 -23.74
N ALA A 241 12.41 -8.58 -24.16
CA ALA A 241 13.02 -8.71 -25.48
C ALA A 241 13.57 -10.12 -25.73
N ILE A 242 14.35 -10.66 -24.78
CA ILE A 242 14.87 -12.03 -24.86
C ILE A 242 13.71 -13.04 -24.93
N GLY A 243 12.65 -12.82 -24.14
CA GLY A 243 11.46 -13.67 -24.17
C GLY A 243 10.71 -13.63 -25.49
N GLU A 244 10.57 -12.46 -26.11
CA GLU A 244 9.97 -12.30 -27.44
C GLU A 244 10.80 -13.00 -28.54
N GLU A 245 12.12 -12.82 -28.52
CA GLU A 245 13.02 -13.44 -29.53
C GLU A 245 13.12 -14.98 -29.40
N SER A 246 13.11 -15.48 -28.16
CA SER A 246 13.22 -16.92 -27.87
C SER A 246 11.88 -17.65 -27.81
N GLY A 247 10.75 -16.93 -27.84
CA GLY A 247 9.41 -17.52 -27.66
C GLY A 247 9.14 -18.00 -26.21
N SER A 248 9.89 -17.49 -25.21
CA SER A 248 9.80 -17.90 -23.80
C SER A 248 9.51 -16.70 -22.87
N ILE A 249 8.55 -15.86 -23.28
CA ILE A 249 8.16 -14.64 -22.53
C ILE A 249 7.73 -14.98 -21.10
N ASP A 250 6.95 -16.05 -20.93
CA ASP A 250 6.49 -16.53 -19.62
C ASP A 250 7.64 -16.79 -18.65
N HIS A 251 8.67 -17.51 -19.13
CA HIS A 251 9.84 -17.83 -18.32
C HIS A 251 10.66 -16.57 -17.97
N MET A 252 10.91 -15.70 -18.95
CA MET A 252 11.69 -14.48 -18.74
C MET A 252 10.97 -13.49 -17.81
N LEU A 253 9.69 -13.27 -18.01
CA LEU A 253 8.90 -12.41 -17.13
C LEU A 253 8.72 -13.01 -15.72
N SER A 254 8.66 -14.34 -15.59
CA SER A 254 8.66 -15.00 -14.27
C SER A 254 9.97 -14.72 -13.52
N LYS A 255 11.12 -14.75 -14.19
CA LYS A 255 12.41 -14.37 -13.58
C LYS A 255 12.47 -12.91 -13.19
N ALA A 256 11.93 -12.02 -14.02
CA ALA A 256 11.82 -10.61 -13.66
C ALA A 256 10.92 -10.42 -12.41
N ALA A 257 9.80 -11.14 -12.37
CA ALA A 257 8.90 -11.11 -11.20
C ALA A 257 9.59 -11.60 -9.93
N ASP A 258 10.28 -12.75 -9.96
CA ASP A 258 11.03 -13.28 -8.81
C ASP A 258 12.07 -12.27 -8.30
N PHE A 259 12.75 -11.57 -9.20
CA PHE A 259 13.72 -10.53 -8.85
C PHE A 259 13.04 -9.34 -8.14
N TYR A 260 11.96 -8.81 -8.71
CA TYR A 260 11.27 -7.66 -8.10
C TYR A 260 10.51 -8.02 -6.83
N GLU A 261 10.02 -9.25 -6.69
CA GLU A 261 9.48 -9.79 -5.43
C GLU A 261 10.57 -9.77 -4.33
N GLY A 262 11.79 -10.22 -4.66
CA GLY A 262 12.94 -10.15 -3.76
C GLY A 262 13.32 -8.72 -3.39
N GLU A 263 13.38 -7.81 -4.37
CA GLU A 263 13.65 -6.39 -4.13
C GLU A 263 12.60 -5.73 -3.21
N VAL A 264 11.33 -6.11 -3.34
CA VAL A 264 10.26 -5.65 -2.42
C VAL A 264 10.51 -6.19 -1.02
N ASP A 265 10.89 -7.46 -0.87
CA ASP A 265 11.19 -8.07 0.42
C ASP A 265 12.34 -7.34 1.13
N ASP A 266 13.44 -7.08 0.41
CA ASP A 266 14.61 -6.37 0.94
C ASP A 266 14.27 -4.93 1.34
N MET A 267 13.47 -4.23 0.54
CA MET A 267 13.02 -2.88 0.85
C MET A 267 12.11 -2.84 2.07
N VAL A 268 11.19 -3.79 2.21
CA VAL A 268 10.29 -3.90 3.37
C VAL A 268 11.10 -4.11 4.65
N ALA A 269 12.11 -4.99 4.61
CA ALA A 269 13.04 -5.20 5.72
C ALA A 269 13.86 -3.93 6.03
N GLY A 270 14.36 -3.26 4.98
CA GLY A 270 15.11 -2.00 5.10
C GLY A 270 14.28 -0.86 5.70
N ILE A 271 13.04 -0.67 5.24
CA ILE A 271 12.13 0.35 5.77
C ILE A 271 11.85 0.09 7.25
N SER A 272 11.60 -1.17 7.64
CA SER A 272 11.34 -1.53 9.04
C SER A 272 12.52 -1.16 9.95
N SER A 273 13.76 -1.40 9.51
CA SER A 273 14.95 -1.07 10.28
C SER A 273 15.24 0.44 10.37
N LEU A 274 14.90 1.20 9.32
CA LEU A 274 15.08 2.67 9.30
C LEU A 274 14.00 3.41 10.10
N MET A 275 12.81 2.83 10.25
CA MET A 275 11.73 3.45 11.01
C MET A 275 12.05 3.56 12.50
N GLU A 276 12.81 2.63 13.06
CA GLU A 276 13.15 2.63 14.49
C GLU A 276 13.95 3.89 14.91
N PRO A 277 15.08 4.26 14.28
CA PRO A 277 15.78 5.51 14.57
C PRO A 277 14.90 6.75 14.37
N ILE A 278 14.10 6.78 13.32
CA ILE A 278 13.21 7.92 13.05
C ILE A 278 12.19 8.09 14.17
N ILE A 279 11.57 7.01 14.62
CA ILE A 279 10.62 7.02 15.73
C ILE A 279 11.29 7.50 17.01
N ILE A 280 12.49 7.00 17.32
CA ILE A 280 13.25 7.43 18.53
C ILE A 280 13.54 8.93 18.48
N VAL A 281 13.95 9.47 17.33
CA VAL A 281 14.21 10.91 17.17
C VAL A 281 12.93 11.73 17.36
N ILE A 282 11.82 11.31 16.76
CA ILE A 282 10.52 11.99 16.89
C ILE A 282 10.08 11.99 18.36
N LEU A 283 10.08 10.81 19.00
CA LEU A 283 9.67 10.67 20.40
C LEU A 283 10.59 11.44 21.36
N GLY A 284 11.89 11.32 21.16
CA GLY A 284 12.89 12.04 21.95
C GLY A 284 12.72 13.55 21.85
N THR A 285 12.44 14.06 20.64
CA THR A 285 12.20 15.49 20.42
C THR A 285 10.90 15.96 21.06
N VAL A 286 9.81 15.23 20.88
CA VAL A 286 8.49 15.61 21.41
C VAL A 286 8.47 15.51 22.95
N ILE A 287 8.78 14.33 23.48
CA ILE A 287 8.74 14.09 24.93
C ILE A 287 9.84 14.86 25.63
N GLY A 288 11.06 14.85 25.09
CA GLY A 288 12.19 15.61 25.62
C GLY A 288 11.93 17.12 25.61
N GLY A 289 11.32 17.64 24.54
CA GLY A 289 10.90 19.03 24.44
C GLY A 289 9.87 19.43 25.53
N ILE A 290 8.86 18.57 25.77
CA ILE A 290 7.88 18.78 26.83
C ILE A 290 8.56 18.80 28.22
N VAL A 291 9.41 17.81 28.48
CA VAL A 291 10.14 17.69 29.77
C VAL A 291 11.01 18.91 29.98
N VAL A 292 11.84 19.31 29.01
CA VAL A 292 12.69 20.50 29.12
C VAL A 292 11.84 21.75 29.38
N ALA A 293 10.76 21.94 28.61
CA ALA A 293 9.87 23.09 28.77
C ALA A 293 9.23 23.17 30.18
N MET A 294 8.90 22.01 30.77
CA MET A 294 8.31 21.93 32.10
C MET A 294 9.33 22.11 33.23
N TYR A 295 10.60 21.72 33.02
CA TYR A 295 11.66 21.90 34.02
C TYR A 295 12.31 23.31 33.99
N LEU A 296 12.27 24.04 32.86
CA LEU A 296 12.83 25.37 32.71
C LEU A 296 12.42 26.37 33.79
N PRO A 297 11.13 26.45 34.22
CA PRO A 297 10.72 27.33 35.30
C PRO A 297 11.37 27.00 36.64
N ILE A 298 11.58 25.71 36.93
CA ILE A 298 12.20 25.26 38.20
C ILE A 298 13.66 25.73 38.25
N PHE A 299 14.39 25.67 37.16
CA PHE A 299 15.77 26.18 37.10
C PHE A 299 15.84 27.71 37.22
N LYS A 300 14.85 28.46 36.70
CA LYS A 300 14.79 29.91 36.87
C LYS A 300 14.49 30.32 38.33
N LEU A 301 13.58 29.60 38.99
CA LEU A 301 13.29 29.83 40.41
C LEU A 301 14.51 29.61 41.30
N GLY A 302 15.33 28.59 41.01
CA GLY A 302 16.57 28.33 41.74
C GLY A 302 17.70 29.37 41.51
N GLN A 303 17.55 30.30 40.56
CA GLN A 303 18.48 31.40 40.33
C GLN A 303 18.06 32.72 41.05
N VAL A 304 16.84 32.76 41.57
CA VAL A 304 16.26 33.97 42.24
C VAL A 304 16.34 33.84 43.75
N VAL A 305 16.67 32.67 44.29
CA VAL A 305 16.99 32.42 45.70
C VAL A 305 18.51 32.40 45.87
#